data_22b20ee4496e317ec83dcc72145ad3a3
#
_entry.id   22b20ee4496e317ec83dcc72145ad3a3
#
_cell.length_a   1.000
_cell.length_b   1.000
_cell.length_c   1.000
_cell.angle_alpha   90.00
_cell.angle_beta   90.00
_cell.angle_gamma   90.00
#
_symmetry.space_group_name_H-M   'P 1'
#
loop_
_entity.id
_entity.type
_entity.pdbx_description
1 polymer ?
#
loop_
_entity_poly.entity_id
_entity_poly.type
_entity_poly.pdbx_seq_one_letter_code
_entity_poly.pdbx_strand_id
1 'polypeptide(L)'
;ETAQLLCNSLEEHDSFAETKLPVSGSLKNIAVLRFADLQTETLQKAAKEAAAWAQKQAAVAVDLSPFCAENAPRVVAALMAAIGEAVYRFDRFKKEASPAKLAQVQFVHAQHGDEIQAALTRAEALLYGVNLCKDLGNTGSNVCTPTYLVETATREAQAVGAEAKILGGDYIRENMPSFWGVAKGSKEEPKLLELRYFGAADKSAAPIVLVGKGLTFDSGGISLEPGEGMDEMKYDMCGAAAMIGTFI
;
A
#
# COMPACT_ATOMS: atom_id res chain seq x y z
N GLU A 1 1.22 6.79 -35.27
CA GLU A 1 1.18 8.14 -35.87
C GLU A 1 0.78 9.19 -34.83
N THR A 2 -0.33 9.04 -34.15
CA THR A 2 -0.87 10.03 -33.19
C THR A 2 -0.06 10.12 -31.89
N ALA A 3 0.40 9.00 -31.35
CA ALA A 3 1.30 8.98 -30.19
C ALA A 3 2.65 9.63 -30.55
N GLN A 4 3.13 9.46 -31.76
CA GLN A 4 4.36 10.08 -32.25
C GLN A 4 4.21 11.61 -32.39
N LEU A 5 3.05 12.08 -32.83
CA LEU A 5 2.76 13.52 -32.90
C LEU A 5 2.72 14.17 -31.52
N LEU A 6 2.15 13.48 -30.53
CA LEU A 6 2.15 13.92 -29.13
C LEU A 6 3.55 13.89 -28.50
N CYS A 7 4.32 12.84 -28.78
CA CYS A 7 5.72 12.78 -28.34
C CYS A 7 6.56 13.91 -28.92
N ASN A 8 6.30 14.29 -30.17
CA ASN A 8 6.99 15.38 -30.87
C ASN A 8 6.54 16.78 -30.38
N SER A 9 5.37 16.87 -29.74
CA SER A 9 4.87 18.13 -29.15
C SER A 9 5.34 18.38 -27.71
N LEU A 10 5.95 17.36 -27.07
CA LEU A 10 6.57 17.54 -25.76
C LEU A 10 7.88 18.33 -25.91
N GLU A 11 8.01 19.41 -25.18
CA GLU A 11 9.30 20.12 -25.05
C GLU A 11 10.35 19.19 -24.40
N GLU A 12 11.62 19.50 -24.57
CA GLU A 12 12.74 18.62 -24.18
C GLU A 12 12.73 18.26 -22.66
N HIS A 13 12.04 19.05 -21.85
CA HIS A 13 11.93 18.89 -20.40
C HIS A 13 10.55 18.37 -19.93
N ASP A 14 9.59 18.21 -20.84
CA ASP A 14 8.25 17.73 -20.46
C ASP A 14 8.21 16.21 -20.36
N SER A 15 7.72 15.70 -19.22
CA SER A 15 7.53 14.27 -18.96
C SER A 15 6.11 13.79 -19.29
N PHE A 16 5.16 14.71 -19.48
CA PHE A 16 3.74 14.39 -19.63
C PHE A 16 3.03 15.35 -20.60
N ALA A 17 2.21 14.80 -21.49
CA ALA A 17 1.28 15.56 -22.31
C ALA A 17 -0.08 14.87 -22.39
N GLU A 18 -1.16 15.64 -22.44
CA GLU A 18 -2.51 15.11 -22.63
C GLU A 18 -3.23 15.76 -23.80
N THR A 19 -4.10 15.01 -24.47
CA THR A 19 -4.98 15.53 -25.53
C THR A 19 -6.23 14.67 -25.66
N LYS A 20 -7.18 15.16 -26.48
CA LYS A 20 -8.37 14.39 -26.89
C LYS A 20 -8.27 14.01 -28.34
N LEU A 21 -8.41 12.76 -28.63
CA LEU A 21 -8.33 12.22 -29.99
C LEU A 21 -9.54 11.36 -30.34
N PRO A 22 -9.99 11.42 -31.60
CA PRO A 22 -11.02 10.50 -32.08
C PRO A 22 -10.44 9.09 -32.20
N VAL A 23 -11.01 8.14 -31.47
CA VAL A 23 -10.69 6.72 -31.58
C VAL A 23 -12.00 5.95 -31.76
N SER A 24 -12.12 5.24 -32.88
CA SER A 24 -13.32 4.46 -33.21
C SER A 24 -14.63 5.29 -33.10
N GLY A 25 -14.62 6.51 -33.60
CA GLY A 25 -15.80 7.39 -33.63
C GLY A 25 -16.15 8.10 -32.31
N SER A 26 -15.36 7.96 -31.26
CA SER A 26 -15.54 8.68 -30.01
C SER A 26 -14.27 9.41 -29.57
N LEU A 27 -14.42 10.58 -28.93
CA LEU A 27 -13.28 11.30 -28.35
C LEU A 27 -12.80 10.56 -27.10
N LYS A 28 -11.50 10.20 -27.09
CA LYS A 28 -10.82 9.61 -25.95
C LYS A 28 -9.78 10.58 -25.40
N ASN A 29 -9.65 10.63 -24.08
CA ASN A 29 -8.54 11.30 -23.44
C ASN A 29 -7.31 10.43 -23.61
N ILE A 30 -6.23 10.96 -24.16
CA ILE A 30 -4.95 10.27 -24.32
C ILE A 30 -3.90 11.05 -23.56
N ALA A 31 -3.07 10.35 -22.82
CA ALA A 31 -1.90 10.89 -22.18
C ALA A 31 -0.66 10.12 -22.65
N VAL A 32 0.43 10.84 -22.87
CA VAL A 32 1.73 10.29 -23.21
C VAL A 32 2.69 10.63 -22.07
N LEU A 33 3.34 9.58 -21.54
CA LEU A 33 4.43 9.74 -20.60
C LEU A 33 5.75 9.53 -21.32
N ARG A 34 6.67 10.44 -21.07
CA ARG A 34 8.05 10.36 -21.54
C ARG A 34 8.96 10.07 -20.33
N PHE A 35 9.79 9.06 -20.47
CA PHE A 35 10.82 8.72 -19.50
C PHE A 35 12.18 9.11 -20.08
N ALA A 36 12.96 9.91 -19.37
CA ALA A 36 14.34 10.20 -19.76
C ALA A 36 15.22 8.95 -19.61
N ASP A 37 14.96 8.18 -18.56
CA ASP A 37 15.57 6.90 -18.25
C ASP A 37 14.61 6.04 -17.40
N LEU A 38 15.05 4.85 -17.04
CA LEU A 38 14.31 3.94 -16.15
C LEU A 38 14.90 3.86 -14.74
N GLN A 39 15.61 4.90 -14.31
CA GLN A 39 16.03 5.02 -12.91
C GLN A 39 14.80 5.14 -12.01
N THR A 40 14.92 4.64 -10.80
CA THR A 40 13.77 4.53 -9.88
C THR A 40 13.11 5.89 -9.62
N GLU A 41 13.89 6.94 -9.43
CA GLU A 41 13.36 8.30 -9.16
C GLU A 41 12.60 8.86 -10.36
N THR A 42 13.16 8.73 -11.58
CA THR A 42 12.52 9.16 -12.82
C THR A 42 11.21 8.44 -13.04
N LEU A 43 11.21 7.11 -12.82
CA LEU A 43 10.05 6.27 -12.98
C LEU A 43 8.94 6.63 -11.97
N GLN A 44 9.31 6.84 -10.70
CA GLN A 44 8.37 7.24 -9.65
C GLN A 44 7.76 8.61 -9.93
N LYS A 45 8.55 9.59 -10.37
CA LYS A 45 8.06 10.93 -10.72
C LYS A 45 7.04 10.85 -11.86
N ALA A 46 7.39 10.20 -12.96
CA ALA A 46 6.50 10.05 -14.10
C ALA A 46 5.22 9.25 -13.74
N ALA A 47 5.34 8.21 -12.92
CA ALA A 47 4.20 7.45 -12.44
C ALA A 47 3.24 8.29 -11.58
N LYS A 48 3.73 9.22 -10.76
CA LYS A 48 2.89 10.16 -9.99
C LYS A 48 2.14 11.12 -10.90
N GLU A 49 2.77 11.65 -11.94
CA GLU A 49 2.11 12.50 -12.93
C GLU A 49 1.01 11.73 -13.67
N ALA A 50 1.29 10.49 -14.10
CA ALA A 50 0.30 9.61 -14.70
C ALA A 50 -0.87 9.31 -13.77
N ALA A 51 -0.60 9.02 -12.51
CA ALA A 51 -1.62 8.74 -11.50
C ALA A 51 -2.51 9.96 -11.22
N ALA A 52 -1.92 11.16 -11.17
CA ALA A 52 -2.65 12.41 -11.00
C ALA A 52 -3.64 12.67 -12.14
N TRP A 53 -3.30 12.24 -13.35
CA TRP A 53 -4.20 12.28 -14.49
C TRP A 53 -5.22 11.13 -14.46
N ALA A 54 -4.75 9.90 -14.23
CA ALA A 54 -5.56 8.67 -14.28
C ALA A 54 -6.72 8.70 -13.27
N GLN A 55 -6.50 9.20 -12.05
CA GLN A 55 -7.54 9.29 -11.01
C GLN A 55 -8.76 10.13 -11.43
N LYS A 56 -8.63 10.99 -12.43
CA LYS A 56 -9.72 11.83 -12.98
C LYS A 56 -10.55 11.07 -14.02
N GLN A 57 -10.11 9.90 -14.46
CA GLN A 57 -10.79 9.06 -15.45
C GLN A 57 -11.61 7.97 -14.74
N ALA A 58 -12.60 7.40 -15.43
CA ALA A 58 -13.35 6.23 -14.93
C ALA A 58 -12.58 4.92 -15.17
N ALA A 59 -11.87 4.83 -16.30
CA ALA A 59 -11.03 3.70 -16.70
C ALA A 59 -9.84 4.19 -17.51
N VAL A 60 -8.72 3.49 -17.40
CA VAL A 60 -7.48 3.79 -18.11
C VAL A 60 -6.92 2.51 -18.73
N ALA A 61 -6.48 2.58 -19.96
CA ALA A 61 -5.64 1.57 -20.59
C ALA A 61 -4.21 2.12 -20.77
N VAL A 62 -3.24 1.34 -20.38
CA VAL A 62 -1.81 1.68 -20.46
C VAL A 62 -1.16 0.77 -21.50
N ASP A 63 -0.65 1.36 -22.58
CA ASP A 63 0.12 0.63 -23.59
C ASP A 63 1.58 0.54 -23.16
N LEU A 64 2.04 -0.68 -22.92
CA LEU A 64 3.41 -1.01 -22.54
C LEU A 64 4.25 -1.54 -23.72
N SER A 65 3.71 -1.55 -24.93
CA SER A 65 4.41 -2.06 -26.13
C SER A 65 5.79 -1.43 -26.39
N PRO A 66 6.06 -0.17 -25.98
CA PRO A 66 7.39 0.43 -26.11
C PRO A 66 8.45 -0.19 -25.18
N PHE A 67 8.06 -0.97 -24.16
CA PHE A 67 8.98 -1.53 -23.19
C PHE A 67 9.30 -2.99 -23.48
N CYS A 68 10.57 -3.39 -23.25
CA CYS A 68 10.96 -4.81 -23.34
C CYS A 68 10.48 -5.61 -22.11
N ALA A 69 10.59 -6.94 -22.18
CA ALA A 69 10.19 -7.86 -21.11
C ALA A 69 10.76 -7.54 -19.74
N GLU A 70 11.97 -6.98 -19.66
CA GLU A 70 12.65 -6.64 -18.41
C GLU A 70 12.10 -5.34 -17.80
N ASN A 71 11.74 -4.37 -18.62
CA ASN A 71 11.37 -3.03 -18.20
C ASN A 71 9.87 -2.85 -17.98
N ALA A 72 9.02 -3.52 -18.76
CA ALA A 72 7.56 -3.43 -18.62
C ALA A 72 7.07 -3.75 -17.19
N PRO A 73 7.54 -4.79 -16.49
CA PRO A 73 7.18 -5.08 -15.11
C PRO A 73 7.52 -3.96 -14.13
N ARG A 74 8.62 -3.26 -14.33
CA ARG A 74 9.05 -2.13 -13.48
C ARG A 74 8.10 -0.93 -13.65
N VAL A 75 7.69 -0.67 -14.89
CA VAL A 75 6.71 0.40 -15.20
C VAL A 75 5.35 0.06 -14.58
N VAL A 76 4.90 -1.19 -14.69
CA VAL A 76 3.67 -1.67 -14.03
C VAL A 76 3.74 -1.42 -12.52
N ALA A 77 4.81 -1.85 -11.87
CA ALA A 77 4.97 -1.69 -10.42
C ALA A 77 4.93 -0.22 -9.99
N ALA A 78 5.63 0.67 -10.71
CA ALA A 78 5.64 2.10 -10.42
C ALA A 78 4.28 2.77 -10.61
N LEU A 79 3.60 2.45 -11.73
CA LEU A 79 2.27 2.98 -12.01
C LEU A 79 1.23 2.48 -11.01
N MET A 80 1.24 1.19 -10.68
CA MET A 80 0.31 0.62 -9.71
C MET A 80 0.50 1.24 -8.32
N ALA A 81 1.74 1.43 -7.88
CA ALA A 81 2.02 2.08 -6.60
C ALA A 81 1.49 3.53 -6.58
N ALA A 82 1.79 4.31 -7.62
CA ALA A 82 1.38 5.71 -7.71
C ALA A 82 -0.15 5.87 -7.85
N ILE A 83 -0.79 5.03 -8.67
CA ILE A 83 -2.25 5.02 -8.83
C ILE A 83 -2.92 4.60 -7.53
N GLY A 84 -2.43 3.54 -6.87
CA GLY A 84 -2.96 3.09 -5.60
C GLY A 84 -2.90 4.18 -4.52
N GLU A 85 -1.80 4.96 -4.48
CA GLU A 85 -1.70 6.12 -3.60
C GLU A 85 -2.72 7.21 -3.96
N ALA A 86 -2.87 7.54 -5.24
CA ALA A 86 -3.76 8.59 -5.71
C ALA A 86 -5.25 8.29 -5.50
N VAL A 87 -5.64 7.01 -5.57
CA VAL A 87 -7.04 6.58 -5.42
C VAL A 87 -7.41 6.16 -3.99
N TYR A 88 -6.42 5.97 -3.12
CA TYR A 88 -6.68 5.60 -1.74
C TYR A 88 -7.58 6.62 -1.04
N ARG A 89 -8.59 6.14 -0.32
CA ARG A 89 -9.52 6.95 0.47
C ARG A 89 -9.78 6.24 1.80
N PHE A 90 -9.67 7.00 2.88
CA PHE A 90 -10.10 6.54 4.19
C PHE A 90 -11.38 7.28 4.56
N ASP A 91 -12.52 6.67 4.28
CA ASP A 91 -13.85 7.27 4.49
C ASP A 91 -14.75 6.42 5.41
N ARG A 92 -14.17 5.40 6.04
CA ARG A 92 -14.85 4.44 6.92
C ARG A 92 -15.77 5.08 7.97
N PHE A 93 -15.41 6.26 8.47
CA PHE A 93 -16.17 6.96 9.51
C PHE A 93 -16.93 8.18 8.97
N LYS A 94 -16.95 8.39 7.67
CA LYS A 94 -17.70 9.45 7.04
C LYS A 94 -19.15 9.00 6.81
N LYS A 95 -20.09 9.95 6.95
CA LYS A 95 -21.51 9.70 6.65
C LYS A 95 -21.73 9.35 5.18
N GLU A 96 -20.98 9.99 4.30
CA GLU A 96 -21.01 9.76 2.85
C GLU A 96 -19.61 9.40 2.37
N ALA A 97 -19.48 8.23 1.77
CA ALA A 97 -18.25 7.80 1.12
C ALA A 97 -18.03 8.60 -0.16
N SER A 98 -16.76 8.91 -0.45
CA SER A 98 -16.36 9.53 -1.72
C SER A 98 -15.50 8.54 -2.51
N PRO A 99 -16.10 7.59 -3.22
CA PRO A 99 -15.35 6.57 -3.93
C PRO A 99 -14.45 7.21 -4.98
N ALA A 100 -13.31 6.56 -5.23
CA ALA A 100 -12.43 6.97 -6.32
C ALA A 100 -13.18 6.88 -7.65
N LYS A 101 -12.94 7.84 -8.54
CA LYS A 101 -13.54 7.83 -9.88
C LYS A 101 -12.96 6.73 -10.75
N LEU A 102 -11.65 6.47 -10.62
CA LEU A 102 -10.95 5.43 -11.36
C LEU A 102 -11.34 4.06 -10.81
N ALA A 103 -12.06 3.31 -11.64
CA ALA A 103 -12.53 1.96 -11.30
C ALA A 103 -11.72 0.85 -11.97
N GLN A 104 -11.01 1.15 -13.08
CA GLN A 104 -10.29 0.14 -13.85
C GLN A 104 -9.00 0.68 -14.45
N VAL A 105 -7.93 -0.11 -14.33
CA VAL A 105 -6.68 0.08 -15.06
C VAL A 105 -6.38 -1.21 -15.81
N GLN A 106 -6.11 -1.10 -17.11
CA GLN A 106 -5.75 -2.20 -17.96
C GLN A 106 -4.36 -1.96 -18.54
N PHE A 107 -3.45 -2.92 -18.41
CA PHE A 107 -2.15 -2.90 -19.05
C PHE A 107 -2.18 -3.77 -20.30
N VAL A 108 -1.61 -3.27 -21.38
CA VAL A 108 -1.61 -3.92 -22.68
C VAL A 108 -0.18 -4.06 -23.18
N HIS A 109 0.19 -5.26 -23.62
CA HIS A 109 1.45 -5.54 -24.29
C HIS A 109 1.27 -6.72 -25.25
N ALA A 110 1.80 -6.60 -26.47
CA ALA A 110 1.57 -7.60 -27.52
C ALA A 110 2.33 -8.93 -27.32
N GLN A 111 3.44 -8.93 -26.56
CA GLN A 111 4.38 -10.06 -26.52
C GLN A 111 4.71 -10.59 -25.11
N HIS A 112 4.49 -9.79 -24.04
CA HIS A 112 4.96 -10.09 -22.68
C HIS A 112 3.81 -10.16 -21.68
N GLY A 113 2.74 -10.87 -22.02
CA GLY A 113 1.55 -10.96 -21.19
C GLY A 113 1.80 -11.63 -19.84
N ASP A 114 2.58 -12.69 -19.81
CA ASP A 114 2.84 -13.46 -18.58
C ASP A 114 3.70 -12.69 -17.58
N GLU A 115 4.74 -12.00 -18.06
CA GLU A 115 5.60 -11.17 -17.22
C GLU A 115 4.84 -9.98 -16.62
N ILE A 116 3.95 -9.37 -17.42
CA ILE A 116 3.09 -8.28 -16.96
C ILE A 116 2.07 -8.81 -15.96
N GLN A 117 1.46 -9.96 -16.20
CA GLN A 117 0.51 -10.57 -15.27
C GLN A 117 1.18 -10.90 -13.92
N ALA A 118 2.39 -11.43 -13.94
CA ALA A 118 3.16 -11.69 -12.72
C ALA A 118 3.49 -10.38 -11.96
N ALA A 119 3.84 -9.32 -12.70
CA ALA A 119 4.09 -8.01 -12.10
C ALA A 119 2.83 -7.39 -11.50
N LEU A 120 1.69 -7.53 -12.17
CA LEU A 120 0.38 -7.08 -11.66
C LEU A 120 0.01 -7.80 -10.37
N THR A 121 0.07 -9.13 -10.35
CA THR A 121 -0.23 -9.92 -9.16
C THR A 121 0.60 -9.48 -7.97
N ARG A 122 1.91 -9.25 -8.19
CA ARG A 122 2.80 -8.74 -7.15
C ARG A 122 2.46 -7.32 -6.72
N ALA A 123 2.14 -6.44 -7.66
CA ALA A 123 1.77 -5.05 -7.36
C ALA A 123 0.44 -4.97 -6.60
N GLU A 124 -0.53 -5.80 -6.92
CA GLU A 124 -1.81 -5.91 -6.21
C GLU A 124 -1.62 -6.38 -4.76
N ALA A 125 -0.78 -7.40 -4.54
CA ALA A 125 -0.44 -7.85 -3.20
C ALA A 125 0.23 -6.75 -2.37
N LEU A 126 1.21 -6.03 -2.96
CA LEU A 126 1.86 -4.89 -2.31
C LEU A 126 0.87 -3.78 -1.96
N LEU A 127 -0.03 -3.43 -2.89
CA LEU A 127 -1.05 -2.42 -2.64
C LEU A 127 -2.02 -2.82 -1.54
N TYR A 128 -2.40 -4.10 -1.49
CA TYR A 128 -3.24 -4.64 -0.43
C TYR A 128 -2.59 -4.44 0.94
N GLY A 129 -1.33 -4.86 1.09
CA GLY A 129 -0.58 -4.71 2.35
C GLY A 129 -0.38 -3.24 2.75
N VAL A 130 -0.07 -2.37 1.78
CA VAL A 130 0.07 -0.91 2.00
C VAL A 130 -1.26 -0.31 2.44
N ASN A 131 -2.37 -0.66 1.80
CA ASN A 131 -3.69 -0.13 2.15
C ASN A 131 -4.14 -0.65 3.52
N LEU A 132 -3.89 -1.92 3.85
CA LEU A 132 -4.13 -2.47 5.18
C LEU A 132 -3.38 -1.69 6.27
N CYS A 133 -2.09 -1.40 6.03
CA CYS A 133 -1.28 -0.57 6.93
C CYS A 133 -1.89 0.83 7.11
N LYS A 134 -2.28 1.48 6.01
CA LYS A 134 -2.93 2.81 6.03
C LYS A 134 -4.27 2.78 6.76
N ASP A 135 -5.08 1.77 6.55
CA ASP A 135 -6.38 1.62 7.19
C ASP A 135 -6.24 1.43 8.70
N LEU A 136 -5.29 0.61 9.14
CA LEU A 136 -4.97 0.43 10.55
C LEU A 136 -4.49 1.74 11.18
N GLY A 137 -3.53 2.41 10.56
CA GLY A 137 -2.98 3.68 11.07
C GLY A 137 -4.00 4.82 11.10
N ASN A 138 -4.89 4.91 10.09
CA ASN A 138 -5.92 5.93 10.05
C ASN A 138 -7.11 5.65 10.99
N THR A 139 -7.26 4.40 11.46
CA THR A 139 -8.29 4.04 12.42
C THR A 139 -7.91 4.56 13.81
N GLY A 140 -8.73 5.45 14.37
CA GLY A 140 -8.47 6.04 15.68
C GLY A 140 -8.36 5.00 16.79
N SER A 141 -7.56 5.27 17.80
CA SER A 141 -7.21 4.35 18.90
C SER A 141 -8.39 3.91 19.76
N ASN A 142 -9.50 4.64 19.72
CA ASN A 142 -10.77 4.23 20.34
C ASN A 142 -11.44 3.05 19.61
N VAL A 143 -11.02 2.74 18.41
CA VAL A 143 -11.45 1.59 17.60
C VAL A 143 -10.29 0.63 17.37
N CYS A 144 -9.14 1.13 16.95
CA CYS A 144 -7.92 0.34 16.76
C CYS A 144 -7.24 0.07 18.12
N THR A 145 -7.92 -0.71 18.95
CA THR A 145 -7.39 -1.22 20.23
C THR A 145 -6.41 -2.37 19.98
N PRO A 146 -5.64 -2.83 20.99
CA PRO A 146 -4.80 -4.01 20.85
C PRO A 146 -5.58 -5.24 20.35
N THR A 147 -6.79 -5.45 20.86
CA THR A 147 -7.66 -6.56 20.42
C THR A 147 -8.04 -6.43 18.96
N TYR A 148 -8.52 -5.25 18.54
CA TYR A 148 -8.89 -4.98 17.14
C TYR A 148 -7.70 -5.22 16.18
N LEU A 149 -6.51 -4.75 16.56
CA LEU A 149 -5.30 -4.89 15.74
C LEU A 149 -4.94 -6.36 15.53
N VAL A 150 -4.88 -7.16 16.60
CA VAL A 150 -4.50 -8.58 16.50
C VAL A 150 -5.59 -9.43 15.84
N GLU A 151 -6.87 -9.13 16.03
CA GLU A 151 -7.98 -9.83 15.36
C GLU A 151 -7.98 -9.55 13.85
N THR A 152 -7.75 -8.28 13.47
CA THR A 152 -7.60 -7.91 12.05
C THR A 152 -6.43 -8.66 11.43
N ALA A 153 -5.25 -8.59 12.03
CA ALA A 153 -4.07 -9.27 11.51
C ALA A 153 -4.24 -10.80 11.46
N THR A 154 -4.91 -11.40 12.45
CA THR A 154 -5.20 -12.84 12.48
C THR A 154 -6.09 -13.23 11.30
N ARG A 155 -7.15 -12.49 11.05
CA ARG A 155 -8.07 -12.75 9.93
C ARG A 155 -7.35 -12.68 8.60
N GLU A 156 -6.54 -11.65 8.39
CA GLU A 156 -5.78 -11.46 7.15
C GLU A 156 -4.73 -12.58 6.97
N ALA A 157 -4.00 -12.94 8.03
CA ALA A 157 -3.01 -14.01 7.99
C ALA A 157 -3.65 -15.36 7.65
N GLN A 158 -4.79 -15.68 8.23
CA GLN A 158 -5.54 -16.90 7.93
C GLN A 158 -6.01 -16.95 6.48
N ALA A 159 -6.40 -15.82 5.90
CA ALA A 159 -6.82 -15.73 4.50
C ALA A 159 -5.70 -16.09 3.52
N VAL A 160 -4.44 -15.90 3.89
CA VAL A 160 -3.26 -16.28 3.09
C VAL A 160 -2.62 -17.60 3.56
N GLY A 161 -3.29 -18.37 4.41
CA GLY A 161 -2.84 -19.68 4.87
C GLY A 161 -1.72 -19.65 5.92
N ALA A 162 -1.55 -18.53 6.61
CA ALA A 162 -0.59 -18.38 7.69
C ALA A 162 -1.21 -18.75 9.06
N GLU A 163 -0.36 -19.13 9.99
CA GLU A 163 -0.73 -19.39 11.38
C GLU A 163 -0.67 -18.10 12.20
N ALA A 164 -1.61 -17.94 13.14
CA ALA A 164 -1.63 -16.83 14.07
C ALA A 164 -1.76 -17.35 15.50
N LYS A 165 -0.94 -16.79 16.40
CA LYS A 165 -0.98 -17.06 17.83
C LYS A 165 -1.02 -15.74 18.60
N ILE A 166 -2.03 -15.59 19.46
CA ILE A 166 -2.19 -14.42 20.32
C ILE A 166 -1.82 -14.82 21.75
N LEU A 167 -0.90 -14.05 22.35
CA LEU A 167 -0.52 -14.20 23.75
C LEU A 167 -1.07 -12.97 24.49
N GLY A 168 -1.89 -13.24 25.52
CA GLY A 168 -2.62 -12.20 26.27
C GLY A 168 -1.85 -11.64 27.47
N GLY A 169 -2.57 -10.84 28.25
CA GLY A 169 -2.02 -10.07 29.36
C GLY A 169 -1.33 -10.90 30.45
N ASP A 170 -1.84 -12.09 30.77
CA ASP A 170 -1.21 -12.96 31.76
C ASP A 170 0.18 -13.44 31.33
N TYR A 171 0.29 -13.89 30.08
CA TYR A 171 1.59 -14.26 29.52
C TYR A 171 2.57 -13.10 29.51
N ILE A 172 2.11 -11.90 29.09
CA ILE A 172 2.92 -10.70 29.01
C ILE A 172 3.37 -10.28 30.41
N ARG A 173 2.48 -10.33 31.42
CA ARG A 173 2.80 -10.00 32.81
C ARG A 173 3.89 -10.91 33.37
N GLU A 174 3.83 -12.20 33.09
CA GLU A 174 4.74 -13.19 33.65
C GLU A 174 6.08 -13.25 32.92
N ASN A 175 6.09 -13.05 31.60
CA ASN A 175 7.26 -13.32 30.76
C ASN A 175 7.88 -12.07 30.14
N MET A 176 7.19 -10.90 30.13
CA MET A 176 7.61 -9.68 29.45
C MET A 176 7.43 -8.44 30.32
N PRO A 177 8.17 -8.32 31.43
CA PRO A 177 7.93 -7.29 32.44
C PRO A 177 8.04 -5.84 31.92
N SER A 178 8.92 -5.56 30.96
CA SER A 178 9.02 -4.24 30.34
C SER A 178 7.78 -3.91 29.50
N PHE A 179 7.28 -4.86 28.75
CA PHE A 179 6.02 -4.71 28.01
C PHE A 179 4.86 -4.47 28.97
N TRP A 180 4.74 -5.31 30.01
CA TRP A 180 3.72 -5.15 31.05
C TRP A 180 3.82 -3.79 31.74
N GLY A 181 5.03 -3.31 32.01
CA GLY A 181 5.27 -2.00 32.61
C GLY A 181 4.63 -0.85 31.84
N VAL A 182 4.66 -0.90 30.53
CA VAL A 182 4.01 0.07 29.64
C VAL A 182 2.49 -0.13 29.58
N ALA A 183 2.05 -1.38 29.45
CA ALA A 183 0.65 -1.69 29.16
C ALA A 183 -0.28 -1.68 30.39
N LYS A 184 0.23 -1.92 31.59
CA LYS A 184 -0.58 -2.12 32.82
C LYS A 184 -1.45 -0.94 33.21
N GLY A 185 -1.16 0.26 32.71
CA GLY A 185 -1.96 1.48 32.95
C GLY A 185 -3.21 1.58 32.07
N SER A 186 -3.32 0.76 31.01
CA SER A 186 -4.46 0.77 30.12
C SER A 186 -5.59 -0.10 30.64
N LYS A 187 -6.83 0.22 30.23
CA LYS A 187 -7.99 -0.67 30.41
C LYS A 187 -8.02 -1.79 29.37
N GLU A 188 -7.36 -1.56 28.24
CA GLU A 188 -7.24 -2.54 27.17
C GLU A 188 -6.19 -3.59 27.53
N GLU A 189 -6.53 -4.85 27.35
CA GLU A 189 -5.61 -5.96 27.59
C GLU A 189 -4.47 -5.95 26.56
N PRO A 190 -3.19 -5.96 26.99
CA PRO A 190 -2.08 -6.05 26.06
C PRO A 190 -2.07 -7.38 25.31
N LYS A 191 -1.66 -7.34 24.05
CA LYS A 191 -1.60 -8.50 23.16
C LYS A 191 -0.22 -8.56 22.49
N LEU A 192 0.35 -9.75 22.43
CA LEU A 192 1.47 -10.09 21.56
C LEU A 192 0.95 -11.02 20.47
N LEU A 193 1.11 -10.61 19.21
CA LEU A 193 0.72 -11.41 18.06
C LEU A 193 1.97 -12.03 17.42
N GLU A 194 1.94 -13.33 17.20
CA GLU A 194 2.91 -14.09 16.43
C GLU A 194 2.22 -14.63 15.17
N LEU A 195 2.72 -14.24 14.01
CA LEU A 195 2.29 -14.75 12.71
C LEU A 195 3.40 -15.63 12.14
N ARG A 196 3.05 -16.79 11.59
CA ARG A 196 3.99 -17.75 11.00
C ARG A 196 3.55 -18.16 9.61
N TYR A 197 4.47 -18.09 8.66
CA TYR A 197 4.28 -18.58 7.30
C TYR A 197 5.40 -19.53 6.90
N PHE A 198 5.03 -20.72 6.47
CA PHE A 198 5.96 -21.80 6.16
C PHE A 198 6.10 -22.03 4.64
N GLY A 199 6.35 -20.93 3.89
CA GLY A 199 6.45 -20.95 2.43
C GLY A 199 7.80 -21.40 1.87
N ALA A 200 8.87 -21.49 2.69
CA ALA A 200 10.17 -21.92 2.23
C ALA A 200 10.19 -23.40 1.77
N ALA A 201 10.88 -23.69 0.68
CA ALA A 201 11.09 -25.07 0.22
C ALA A 201 11.91 -25.88 1.24
N ASP A 202 12.98 -25.28 1.78
CA ASP A 202 13.75 -25.85 2.89
C ASP A 202 13.07 -25.52 4.22
N LYS A 203 12.43 -26.50 4.83
CA LYS A 203 11.74 -26.35 6.11
C LYS A 203 12.69 -26.22 7.32
N SER A 204 13.97 -26.48 7.15
CA SER A 204 15.00 -26.29 8.16
C SER A 204 15.68 -24.92 8.13
N ALA A 205 15.39 -24.12 7.11
CA ALA A 205 15.93 -22.76 6.97
C ALA A 205 15.54 -21.89 8.18
N ALA A 206 16.47 -21.07 8.63
CA ALA A 206 16.20 -20.09 9.68
C ALA A 206 15.11 -19.11 9.23
N PRO A 207 14.13 -18.80 10.09
CA PRO A 207 13.06 -17.87 9.74
C PRO A 207 13.58 -16.43 9.62
N ILE A 208 12.99 -15.67 8.72
CA ILE A 208 13.09 -14.20 8.74
C ILE A 208 12.07 -13.70 9.76
N VAL A 209 12.53 -12.91 10.74
CA VAL A 209 11.68 -12.37 11.79
C VAL A 209 11.47 -10.88 11.56
N LEU A 210 10.22 -10.45 11.45
CA LEU A 210 9.81 -9.06 11.39
C LEU A 210 9.21 -8.66 12.74
N VAL A 211 9.67 -7.56 13.32
CA VAL A 211 9.18 -7.06 14.62
C VAL A 211 8.62 -5.66 14.43
N GLY A 212 7.40 -5.42 14.91
CA GLY A 212 6.71 -4.14 14.81
C GLY A 212 6.16 -3.65 16.15
N LYS A 213 6.41 -2.38 16.48
CA LYS A 213 5.79 -1.70 17.62
C LYS A 213 4.30 -1.52 17.36
N GLY A 214 3.47 -1.99 18.29
CA GLY A 214 2.01 -1.97 18.19
C GLY A 214 1.33 -1.19 19.32
N LEU A 215 1.94 -0.13 19.83
CA LEU A 215 1.34 0.72 20.84
C LEU A 215 0.22 1.56 20.20
N THR A 216 -1.03 1.22 20.50
CA THR A 216 -2.21 1.75 19.79
C THR A 216 -2.49 3.23 20.08
N PHE A 217 -1.97 3.76 21.19
CA PHE A 217 -1.92 5.19 21.49
C PHE A 217 -0.86 5.46 22.55
N ASP A 218 0.07 6.38 22.31
CA ASP A 218 1.07 6.81 23.28
C ASP A 218 0.78 8.23 23.77
N SER A 219 0.37 8.36 25.01
CA SER A 219 0.20 9.67 25.67
C SER A 219 1.47 10.14 26.41
N GLY A 220 2.54 9.34 26.43
CA GLY A 220 3.77 9.60 27.15
C GLY A 220 3.78 9.11 28.60
N GLY A 221 2.64 8.85 29.22
CA GLY A 221 2.53 8.43 30.63
C GLY A 221 2.72 9.59 31.62
N ILE A 222 3.57 9.39 32.65
CA ILE A 222 3.89 10.46 33.65
C ILE A 222 4.59 11.64 32.97
N SER A 223 5.51 11.37 32.04
CA SER A 223 6.08 12.33 31.09
C SER A 223 5.11 12.48 29.92
N LEU A 224 4.11 13.33 30.12
CA LEU A 224 3.02 13.49 29.14
C LEU A 224 3.55 14.15 27.86
N GLU A 225 3.15 13.58 26.70
CA GLU A 225 3.40 14.21 25.41
C GLU A 225 2.72 15.59 25.31
N PRO A 226 3.26 16.53 24.52
CA PRO A 226 2.61 17.81 24.26
C PRO A 226 1.19 17.61 23.73
N GLY A 227 0.23 18.43 24.17
CA GLY A 227 -1.16 18.35 23.70
C GLY A 227 -1.30 18.66 22.21
N GLU A 228 -0.44 19.52 21.69
CA GLU A 228 -0.35 19.83 20.25
C GLU A 228 0.23 18.60 19.51
N GLY A 229 -0.55 18.06 18.58
CA GLY A 229 -0.17 16.88 17.79
C GLY A 229 -0.31 15.53 18.53
N MET A 230 -0.80 15.51 19.79
CA MET A 230 -0.96 14.25 20.53
C MET A 230 -1.93 13.28 19.84
N ASP A 231 -2.90 13.77 19.07
CA ASP A 231 -3.82 12.95 18.28
C ASP A 231 -3.10 12.13 17.20
N GLU A 232 -1.90 12.54 16.76
CA GLU A 232 -1.05 11.78 15.85
C GLU A 232 -0.44 10.54 16.52
N MET A 233 -0.45 10.44 17.87
CA MET A 233 0.00 9.25 18.59
C MET A 233 -0.85 8.01 18.36
N LYS A 234 -1.97 8.13 17.63
CA LYS A 234 -2.66 6.97 17.02
C LYS A 234 -1.79 6.21 16.02
N TYR A 235 -0.79 6.85 15.43
CA TYR A 235 0.16 6.25 14.49
C TYR A 235 1.31 5.49 15.16
N ASP A 236 1.40 5.49 16.46
CA ASP A 236 2.49 4.85 17.21
C ASP A 236 2.48 3.30 17.07
N MET A 237 1.41 2.76 16.54
CA MET A 237 1.26 1.35 16.14
C MET A 237 1.63 1.07 14.69
N CYS A 238 2.02 2.07 13.89
CA CYS A 238 2.29 1.87 12.46
C CYS A 238 3.48 0.94 12.20
N GLY A 239 4.40 0.77 13.15
CA GLY A 239 5.44 -0.25 13.07
C GLY A 239 4.85 -1.66 12.96
N ALA A 240 3.87 -2.00 13.81
CA ALA A 240 3.16 -3.28 13.72
C ALA A 240 2.31 -3.35 12.45
N ALA A 241 1.59 -2.28 12.10
CA ALA A 241 0.77 -2.24 10.89
C ALA A 241 1.60 -2.47 9.62
N ALA A 242 2.82 -1.88 9.54
CA ALA A 242 3.73 -2.11 8.44
C ALA A 242 4.24 -3.56 8.38
N MET A 243 4.56 -4.17 9.53
CA MET A 243 4.97 -5.58 9.57
C MET A 243 3.82 -6.51 9.19
N ILE A 244 2.60 -6.23 9.63
CA ILE A 244 1.40 -6.99 9.23
C ILE A 244 1.19 -6.87 7.72
N GLY A 245 1.16 -5.64 7.17
CA GLY A 245 0.97 -5.45 5.73
C GLY A 245 2.09 -6.02 4.85
N THR A 246 3.32 -6.14 5.39
CA THR A 246 4.45 -6.78 4.70
C THR A 246 4.34 -8.30 4.73
N PHE A 247 3.73 -8.85 5.78
CA PHE A 247 3.59 -10.29 5.99
C PHE A 247 2.47 -10.89 5.12
N ILE A 248 1.40 -10.13 4.88
CA ILE A 248 0.23 -10.53 4.08
C ILE A 248 0.53 -10.38 2.58
#